data_0af588bdace6c9e5322e160d73a3bb47
#
_entry.id   0af588bdace6c9e5322e160d73a3bb47
#
_cell.length_a   1.000
_cell.length_b   1.000
_cell.length_c   1.000
_cell.angle_alpha   90.00
_cell.angle_beta   90.00
_cell.angle_gamma   90.00
#
_symmetry.space_group_name_H-M   'P 1'
#
loop_
_entity.id
_entity.type
_entity.pdbx_description
1 polymer ?
#
loop_
_entity_poly.entity_id
_entity_poly.type
_entity_poly.pdbx_seq_one_letter_code
_entity_poly.pdbx_strand_id
1 'polypeptide(L)'
;MTTPDTLWLTTSPELKLFNNSLLRNLSRQTSIAQWEYHQSLDEPSSLEIAVTLLHDYLKSRNKPVHLIGHSTGGLLGLLYAREHKERVKSLTLLSVGVNPGIDWHSHYYAQRKLLPIRRQMLLSQMVYTLFGHQPECTRRKLIAMLEKDLDNSASPHSLYKHVSISPIHVSVPLFVCGCQDDTIVDSRQIQAWQEFFTQNTTPELQSKFRLWQCPQGGHFFHHFYSETVGKEIIKFWNSLSYNSLIAAKSIGLY
;
A
#
# COMPACT_ATOMS: atom_id res chain seq x y z
N MET A 1 22.80 15.59 1.96
CA MET A 1 21.34 15.37 2.06
C MET A 1 21.12 14.20 3.00
N THR A 2 20.34 14.37 4.07
CA THR A 2 20.00 13.27 4.97
C THR A 2 19.13 12.26 4.22
N THR A 3 19.51 11.00 4.26
CA THR A 3 18.72 9.92 3.65
C THR A 3 17.43 9.75 4.45
N PRO A 4 16.25 9.70 3.81
CA PRO A 4 15.00 9.51 4.54
C PRO A 4 14.96 8.12 5.19
N ASP A 5 14.41 8.05 6.40
CA ASP A 5 14.21 6.80 7.14
C ASP A 5 12.99 6.02 6.62
N THR A 6 12.09 6.72 5.94
CA THR A 6 10.82 6.17 5.46
C THR A 6 10.61 6.54 3.99
N LEU A 7 10.09 5.60 3.22
CA LEU A 7 9.75 5.78 1.82
C LEU A 7 8.29 5.38 1.58
N TRP A 8 7.51 6.34 1.08
CA TRP A 8 6.17 6.11 0.59
C TRP A 8 6.22 5.70 -0.88
N LEU A 9 5.60 4.57 -1.23
CA LEU A 9 5.55 4.05 -2.58
C LEU A 9 4.23 4.42 -3.26
N THR A 10 4.31 5.05 -4.42
CA THR A 10 3.16 5.46 -5.23
C THR A 10 3.29 4.90 -6.64
N THR A 11 2.24 4.18 -7.08
CA THR A 11 2.07 3.68 -8.45
C THR A 11 0.87 4.35 -9.15
N SER A 12 0.12 5.16 -8.41
CA SER A 12 -1.06 5.91 -8.86
C SER A 12 -0.83 7.42 -8.65
N PRO A 13 -0.12 8.08 -9.56
CA PRO A 13 0.25 9.50 -9.41
C PRO A 13 -0.96 10.43 -9.35
N GLU A 14 -2.05 10.09 -10.03
CA GLU A 14 -3.29 10.88 -10.05
C GLU A 14 -3.99 10.90 -8.68
N LEU A 15 -3.84 9.84 -7.88
CA LEU A 15 -4.47 9.67 -6.57
C LEU A 15 -3.57 10.08 -5.39
N LYS A 16 -2.35 10.57 -5.64
CA LYS A 16 -1.36 10.88 -4.60
C LYS A 16 -1.82 11.95 -3.58
N LEU A 17 -2.74 12.82 -3.97
CA LEU A 17 -3.27 13.84 -3.06
C LEU A 17 -3.94 13.24 -1.80
N PHE A 18 -4.50 12.02 -1.90
CA PHE A 18 -5.13 11.33 -0.77
C PHE A 18 -4.11 10.84 0.26
N ASN A 19 -2.82 10.79 -0.09
CA ASN A 19 -1.75 10.41 0.82
C ASN A 19 -1.25 11.59 1.68
N ASN A 20 -1.49 12.84 1.23
CA ASN A 20 -0.85 14.03 1.78
C ASN A 20 -1.14 14.26 3.27
N SER A 21 -2.34 13.95 3.75
CA SER A 21 -2.70 14.12 5.17
C SER A 21 -1.89 13.20 6.07
N LEU A 22 -1.77 11.92 5.70
CA LEU A 22 -0.97 10.94 6.44
C LEU A 22 0.53 11.26 6.36
N LEU A 23 1.03 11.59 5.18
CA LEU A 23 2.44 11.97 4.99
C LEU A 23 2.83 13.17 5.85
N ARG A 24 1.97 14.18 5.94
CA ARG A 24 2.17 15.37 6.78
C ARG A 24 2.19 15.01 8.27
N ASN A 25 1.36 14.06 8.71
CA ASN A 25 1.35 13.61 10.09
C ASN A 25 2.63 12.82 10.43
N LEU A 26 3.05 11.92 9.55
CA LEU A 26 4.26 11.12 9.74
C LEU A 26 5.54 11.97 9.68
N SER A 27 5.60 12.98 8.81
CA SER A 27 6.79 13.85 8.66
C SER A 27 7.13 14.67 9.90
N ARG A 28 6.22 14.75 10.88
CA ARG A 28 6.49 15.37 12.19
C ARG A 28 7.38 14.50 13.08
N GLN A 29 7.54 13.22 12.78
CA GLN A 29 8.24 12.26 13.64
C GLN A 29 9.36 11.49 12.92
N THR A 30 9.35 11.47 11.59
CA THR A 30 10.34 10.77 10.78
C THR A 30 10.63 11.53 9.50
N SER A 31 11.83 11.34 8.98
CA SER A 31 12.19 11.82 7.65
C SER A 31 11.55 10.90 6.61
N ILE A 32 10.61 11.44 5.82
CA ILE A 32 9.86 10.67 4.83
C ILE A 32 10.06 11.25 3.42
N ALA A 33 10.31 10.38 2.45
CA ALA A 33 10.30 10.73 1.04
C ALA A 33 9.18 9.95 0.32
N GLN A 34 8.79 10.47 -0.82
CA GLN A 34 7.89 9.78 -1.74
C GLN A 34 8.69 9.26 -2.93
N TRP A 35 8.48 8.01 -3.29
CA TRP A 35 8.95 7.41 -4.52
C TRP A 35 7.75 7.12 -5.40
N GLU A 36 7.77 7.66 -6.60
CA GLU A 36 6.65 7.61 -7.53
C GLU A 36 7.09 6.90 -8.81
N TYR A 37 6.42 5.83 -9.15
CA TYR A 37 6.62 5.16 -10.43
C TYR A 37 5.77 5.85 -11.49
N HIS A 38 6.44 6.37 -12.49
CA HIS A 38 5.83 6.90 -13.70
C HIS A 38 6.06 5.95 -14.85
N GLN A 39 5.02 5.70 -15.59
CA GLN A 39 5.04 4.89 -16.79
C GLN A 39 4.66 5.76 -17.99
N SER A 40 5.39 5.67 -19.09
CA SER A 40 4.99 6.31 -20.33
C SER A 40 3.86 5.51 -21.01
N LEU A 41 3.05 6.17 -21.85
CA LEU A 41 1.96 5.51 -22.56
C LEU A 41 2.46 4.46 -23.58
N ASP A 42 3.73 4.57 -23.99
CA ASP A 42 4.37 3.67 -24.95
C ASP A 42 5.02 2.44 -24.29
N GLU A 43 5.02 2.37 -22.96
CA GLU A 43 5.62 1.26 -22.22
C GLU A 43 4.54 0.31 -21.69
N PRO A 44 4.77 -1.02 -21.73
CA PRO A 44 3.86 -1.97 -21.09
C PRO A 44 3.90 -1.80 -19.58
N SER A 45 2.73 -1.88 -18.94
CA SER A 45 2.63 -1.85 -17.49
C SER A 45 3.37 -3.02 -16.88
N SER A 46 4.38 -2.75 -16.05
CA SER A 46 5.17 -3.79 -15.38
C SER A 46 5.58 -3.36 -13.98
N LEU A 47 5.13 -4.12 -12.99
CA LEU A 47 5.57 -3.95 -11.61
C LEU A 47 7.01 -4.47 -11.40
N GLU A 48 7.51 -5.38 -12.21
CA GLU A 48 8.88 -5.86 -12.20
C GLU A 48 9.86 -4.74 -12.56
N ILE A 49 9.52 -3.92 -13.55
CA ILE A 49 10.31 -2.71 -13.88
C ILE A 49 10.28 -1.74 -12.70
N ALA A 50 9.13 -1.53 -12.08
CA ALA A 50 9.02 -0.67 -10.90
C ALA A 50 9.88 -1.19 -9.73
N VAL A 51 9.94 -2.52 -9.48
CA VAL A 51 10.83 -3.13 -8.48
C VAL A 51 12.30 -2.84 -8.80
N THR A 52 12.71 -3.01 -10.06
CA THR A 52 14.08 -2.76 -10.51
C THR A 52 14.48 -1.29 -10.28
N LEU A 53 13.65 -0.35 -10.70
CA LEU A 53 13.90 1.08 -10.52
C LEU A 53 13.90 1.50 -9.04
N LEU A 54 13.04 0.89 -8.23
CA LEU A 54 13.04 1.10 -6.77
C LEU A 54 14.34 0.57 -6.15
N HIS A 55 14.84 -0.58 -6.64
CA HIS A 55 16.12 -1.12 -6.20
C HIS A 55 17.26 -0.19 -6.59
N ASP A 56 17.30 0.32 -7.80
CA ASP A 56 18.31 1.29 -8.25
C ASP A 56 18.33 2.55 -7.38
N TYR A 57 17.16 3.01 -6.95
CA TYR A 57 17.06 4.13 -6.02
C TYR A 57 17.55 3.79 -4.62
N LEU A 58 17.32 2.56 -4.13
CA LEU A 58 17.65 2.14 -2.77
C LEU A 58 19.03 1.49 -2.61
N LYS A 59 19.63 0.93 -3.68
CA LYS A 59 20.91 0.19 -3.61
C LYS A 59 22.09 1.01 -3.09
N SER A 60 22.11 2.32 -3.35
CA SER A 60 23.15 3.25 -2.90
C SER A 60 23.01 3.68 -1.44
N ARG A 61 21.94 3.29 -0.75
CA ARG A 61 21.67 3.69 0.63
C ARG A 61 22.39 2.78 1.62
N ASN A 62 22.96 3.37 2.65
CA ASN A 62 23.72 2.62 3.66
C ASN A 62 22.83 1.91 4.70
N LYS A 63 21.55 2.31 4.81
CA LYS A 63 20.62 1.78 5.83
C LYS A 63 19.30 1.35 5.20
N PRO A 64 18.68 0.27 5.72
CA PRO A 64 17.35 -0.12 5.32
C PRO A 64 16.33 0.94 5.74
N VAL A 65 15.24 1.04 4.99
CA VAL A 65 14.18 2.04 5.17
C VAL A 65 12.85 1.38 5.54
N HIS A 66 11.98 2.13 6.23
CA HIS A 66 10.59 1.76 6.35
C HIS A 66 9.87 2.02 5.02
N LEU A 67 9.18 1.01 4.48
CA LEU A 67 8.35 1.16 3.29
C LEU A 67 6.87 1.29 3.69
N ILE A 68 6.15 2.17 3.03
CA ILE A 68 4.70 2.30 3.15
C ILE A 68 4.11 2.32 1.75
N GLY A 69 3.05 1.55 1.52
CA GLY A 69 2.32 1.58 0.25
C GLY A 69 0.82 1.36 0.45
N HIS A 70 0.03 2.08 -0.35
CA HIS A 70 -1.41 1.92 -0.43
C HIS A 70 -1.78 1.18 -1.70
N SER A 71 -2.70 0.21 -1.61
CA SER A 71 -3.21 -0.54 -2.77
C SER A 71 -2.07 -1.11 -3.64
N THR A 72 -2.00 -0.84 -4.93
CA THR A 72 -0.92 -1.32 -5.83
C THR A 72 0.48 -0.83 -5.40
N GLY A 73 0.60 0.35 -4.75
CA GLY A 73 1.86 0.78 -4.14
C GLY A 73 2.31 -0.13 -3.00
N GLY A 74 1.38 -0.71 -2.26
CA GLY A 74 1.67 -1.74 -1.24
C GLY A 74 2.03 -3.09 -1.86
N LEU A 75 1.39 -3.49 -2.96
CA LEU A 75 1.81 -4.66 -3.75
C LEU A 75 3.25 -4.49 -4.26
N LEU A 76 3.62 -3.31 -4.78
CA LEU A 76 5.01 -3.02 -5.13
C LEU A 76 5.95 -3.19 -3.94
N GLY A 77 5.55 -2.72 -2.75
CA GLY A 77 6.30 -2.91 -1.50
C GLY A 77 6.50 -4.38 -1.12
N LEU A 78 5.47 -5.22 -1.32
CA LEU A 78 5.56 -6.67 -1.11
C LEU A 78 6.53 -7.34 -2.07
N LEU A 79 6.43 -7.04 -3.37
CA LEU A 79 7.34 -7.57 -4.39
C LEU A 79 8.79 -7.17 -4.08
N TYR A 80 9.02 -5.91 -3.76
CA TYR A 80 10.35 -5.41 -3.40
C TYR A 80 10.89 -6.06 -2.13
N ALA A 81 10.10 -6.14 -1.06
CA ALA A 81 10.55 -6.71 0.21
C ALA A 81 10.83 -8.22 0.12
N ARG A 82 10.17 -8.94 -0.78
CA ARG A 82 10.46 -10.36 -1.09
C ARG A 82 11.86 -10.53 -1.69
N GLU A 83 12.26 -9.65 -2.59
CA GLU A 83 13.51 -9.75 -3.35
C GLU A 83 14.68 -9.08 -2.64
N HIS A 84 14.45 -8.00 -1.90
CA HIS A 84 15.46 -7.12 -1.30
C HIS A 84 15.22 -6.86 0.19
N LYS A 85 14.98 -7.93 0.96
CA LYS A 85 14.68 -7.85 2.40
C LYS A 85 15.70 -7.05 3.22
N GLU A 86 16.97 -7.10 2.82
CA GLU A 86 18.08 -6.40 3.50
C GLU A 86 18.00 -4.88 3.37
N ARG A 87 17.19 -4.36 2.44
CA ARG A 87 16.94 -2.94 2.22
C ARG A 87 15.69 -2.43 2.93
N VAL A 88 14.90 -3.33 3.53
CA VAL A 88 13.61 -3.02 4.12
C VAL A 88 13.66 -3.21 5.63
N LYS A 89 13.54 -2.11 6.37
CA LYS A 89 13.47 -2.11 7.83
C LYS A 89 12.12 -2.62 8.35
N SER A 90 11.06 -2.25 7.68
CA SER A 90 9.70 -2.79 7.83
C SER A 90 8.83 -2.41 6.63
N LEU A 91 7.74 -3.12 6.44
CA LEU A 91 6.74 -2.84 5.42
C LEU A 91 5.39 -2.54 6.07
N THR A 92 4.76 -1.43 5.69
CA THR A 92 3.39 -1.06 6.08
C THR A 92 2.50 -1.09 4.84
N LEU A 93 1.46 -1.90 4.90
CA LEU A 93 0.46 -2.07 3.85
C LEU A 93 -0.83 -1.35 4.24
N LEU A 94 -1.35 -0.51 3.36
CA LEU A 94 -2.63 0.18 3.52
C LEU A 94 -3.61 -0.29 2.45
N SER A 95 -4.74 -0.87 2.83
CA SER A 95 -5.73 -1.49 1.92
C SER A 95 -5.09 -2.47 0.93
N VAL A 96 -4.29 -3.40 1.44
CA VAL A 96 -3.71 -4.50 0.66
C VAL A 96 -4.12 -5.82 1.28
N GLY A 97 -4.93 -6.58 0.57
CA GLY A 97 -5.38 -7.90 1.00
C GLY A 97 -4.31 -8.98 0.93
N VAL A 98 -4.58 -10.14 1.53
CA VAL A 98 -3.70 -11.31 1.41
C VAL A 98 -3.53 -11.73 -0.05
N ASN A 99 -4.55 -11.53 -0.89
CA ASN A 99 -4.47 -11.60 -2.35
C ASN A 99 -4.19 -10.19 -2.91
N PRO A 100 -2.92 -9.80 -3.05
CA PRO A 100 -2.53 -8.40 -3.23
C PRO A 100 -2.81 -7.85 -4.63
N GLY A 101 -3.32 -8.67 -5.55
CA GLY A 101 -3.83 -8.25 -6.85
C GLY A 101 -5.24 -7.63 -6.78
N ILE A 102 -5.93 -7.69 -5.63
CA ILE A 102 -7.25 -7.07 -5.48
C ILE A 102 -7.06 -5.58 -5.21
N ASP A 103 -7.42 -4.76 -6.19
CA ASP A 103 -7.40 -3.30 -6.15
C ASP A 103 -8.64 -2.72 -6.84
N TRP A 104 -8.76 -1.39 -6.90
CA TRP A 104 -9.91 -0.76 -7.52
C TRP A 104 -9.92 -0.94 -9.06
N HIS A 105 -8.76 -1.10 -9.71
CA HIS A 105 -8.67 -1.42 -11.15
C HIS A 105 -9.26 -2.81 -11.43
N SER A 106 -8.95 -3.80 -10.59
CA SER A 106 -9.52 -5.16 -10.72
C SER A 106 -11.05 -5.12 -10.64
N HIS A 107 -11.60 -4.37 -9.68
CA HIS A 107 -13.06 -4.17 -9.54
C HIS A 107 -13.67 -3.46 -10.74
N TYR A 108 -13.02 -2.39 -11.21
CA TYR A 108 -13.47 -1.66 -12.39
C TYR A 108 -13.51 -2.57 -13.63
N TYR A 109 -12.44 -3.29 -13.93
CA TYR A 109 -12.37 -4.14 -15.11
C TYR A 109 -13.30 -5.35 -15.02
N ALA A 110 -13.49 -5.94 -13.84
CA ALA A 110 -14.49 -6.99 -13.63
C ALA A 110 -15.91 -6.49 -13.93
N GLN A 111 -16.29 -5.34 -13.38
CA GLN A 111 -17.61 -4.75 -13.64
C GLN A 111 -17.77 -4.31 -15.09
N ARG A 112 -16.70 -3.79 -15.71
CA ARG A 112 -16.73 -3.38 -17.11
C ARG A 112 -17.01 -4.53 -18.08
N LYS A 113 -16.57 -5.74 -17.75
CA LYS A 113 -16.88 -6.97 -18.54
C LYS A 113 -18.31 -7.47 -18.33
N LEU A 114 -18.83 -7.31 -17.12
CA LEU A 114 -20.14 -7.88 -16.75
C LEU A 114 -21.31 -6.94 -17.08
N LEU A 115 -21.10 -5.64 -17.04
CA LEU A 115 -22.16 -4.64 -17.12
C LEU A 115 -22.12 -3.90 -18.47
N PRO A 116 -23.21 -3.90 -19.25
CA PRO A 116 -23.31 -3.16 -20.52
C PRO A 116 -23.61 -1.66 -20.27
N ILE A 117 -22.89 -1.04 -19.37
CA ILE A 117 -23.08 0.37 -19.01
C ILE A 117 -21.94 1.24 -19.56
N ARG A 118 -22.21 2.54 -19.71
CA ARG A 118 -21.23 3.52 -20.19
C ARG A 118 -20.08 3.68 -19.20
N ARG A 119 -18.84 3.89 -19.69
CA ARG A 119 -17.63 4.12 -18.88
C ARG A 119 -17.86 5.15 -17.77
N GLN A 120 -18.50 6.27 -18.08
CA GLN A 120 -18.77 7.35 -17.14
C GLN A 120 -19.72 6.93 -15.98
N MET A 121 -20.71 6.09 -16.28
CA MET A 121 -21.58 5.56 -15.24
C MET A 121 -20.84 4.63 -14.29
N LEU A 122 -19.99 3.76 -14.82
CA LEU A 122 -19.17 2.87 -14.05
C LEU A 122 -18.16 3.64 -13.18
N LEU A 123 -17.48 4.63 -13.74
CA LEU A 123 -16.58 5.50 -12.97
C LEU A 123 -17.33 6.28 -11.87
N SER A 124 -18.55 6.74 -12.14
CA SER A 124 -19.38 7.38 -11.10
C SER A 124 -19.72 6.41 -9.96
N GLN A 125 -19.98 5.13 -10.27
CA GLN A 125 -20.18 4.09 -9.27
C GLN A 125 -18.88 3.82 -8.50
N MET A 126 -17.74 3.76 -9.18
CA MET A 126 -16.44 3.60 -8.52
C MET A 126 -16.11 4.77 -7.58
N VAL A 127 -16.45 6.00 -7.95
CA VAL A 127 -16.32 7.16 -7.03
C VAL A 127 -17.13 6.94 -5.75
N TYR A 128 -18.37 6.47 -5.87
CA TYR A 128 -19.19 6.17 -4.70
C TYR A 128 -18.58 5.05 -3.84
N THR A 129 -18.10 3.99 -4.48
CA THR A 129 -17.45 2.85 -3.81
C THR A 129 -16.18 3.25 -3.05
N LEU A 130 -15.36 4.13 -3.64
CA LEU A 130 -14.05 4.52 -3.08
C LEU A 130 -14.13 5.66 -2.06
N PHE A 131 -15.06 6.60 -2.26
CA PHE A 131 -15.09 7.88 -1.53
C PHE A 131 -16.43 8.17 -0.87
N GLY A 132 -17.42 7.25 -0.99
CA GLY A 132 -18.76 7.50 -0.50
C GLY A 132 -19.52 8.56 -1.30
N HIS A 133 -20.57 9.10 -0.67
CA HIS A 133 -21.40 10.13 -1.30
C HIS A 133 -20.64 11.46 -1.42
N GLN A 134 -20.59 12.00 -2.65
CA GLN A 134 -19.85 13.24 -2.93
C GLN A 134 -20.74 14.26 -3.63
N PRO A 135 -20.60 15.59 -3.31
CA PRO A 135 -21.26 16.64 -4.08
C PRO A 135 -20.90 16.54 -5.57
N GLU A 136 -21.84 16.97 -6.44
CA GLU A 136 -21.71 16.83 -7.89
C GLU A 136 -20.39 17.38 -8.46
N CYS A 137 -19.97 18.57 -8.01
CA CYS A 137 -18.73 19.18 -8.47
C CYS A 137 -17.49 18.35 -8.08
N THR A 138 -17.48 17.77 -6.89
CA THR A 138 -16.40 16.88 -6.40
C THR A 138 -16.44 15.56 -7.14
N ARG A 139 -17.61 14.96 -7.33
CA ARG A 139 -17.81 13.73 -8.06
C ARG A 139 -17.25 13.79 -9.48
N ARG A 140 -17.51 14.88 -10.21
CA ARG A 140 -16.95 15.07 -11.57
C ARG A 140 -15.43 15.13 -11.58
N LYS A 141 -14.82 15.80 -10.60
CA LYS A 141 -13.36 15.84 -10.45
C LYS A 141 -12.79 14.46 -10.17
N LEU A 142 -13.40 13.71 -9.26
CA LEU A 142 -12.99 12.36 -8.91
C LEU A 142 -13.13 11.39 -10.09
N ILE A 143 -14.21 11.47 -10.88
CA ILE A 143 -14.38 10.70 -12.12
C ILE A 143 -13.21 10.96 -13.06
N ALA A 144 -12.88 12.23 -13.31
CA ALA A 144 -11.77 12.57 -14.20
C ALA A 144 -10.41 12.09 -13.66
N MET A 145 -10.22 12.08 -12.34
CA MET A 145 -9.01 11.54 -11.71
C MET A 145 -8.93 10.02 -11.87
N LEU A 146 -10.02 9.29 -11.59
CA LEU A 146 -10.05 7.84 -11.78
C LEU A 146 -9.86 7.45 -13.25
N GLU A 147 -10.40 8.23 -14.18
CA GLU A 147 -10.20 8.01 -15.61
C GLU A 147 -8.73 8.11 -16.00
N LYS A 148 -8.03 9.15 -15.54
CA LYS A 148 -6.59 9.32 -15.75
C LYS A 148 -5.77 8.23 -15.04
N ASP A 149 -6.19 7.83 -13.84
CA ASP A 149 -5.49 6.78 -13.09
C ASP A 149 -5.56 5.44 -13.82
N LEU A 150 -6.69 5.09 -14.45
CA LEU A 150 -6.80 3.92 -15.32
C LEU A 150 -5.83 3.94 -16.52
N ASP A 151 -5.52 5.12 -17.02
CA ASP A 151 -4.68 5.27 -18.21
C ASP A 151 -3.18 5.38 -17.85
N ASN A 152 -2.83 5.91 -16.67
CA ASN A 152 -1.45 6.31 -16.32
C ASN A 152 -0.82 5.46 -15.21
N SER A 153 -1.60 4.70 -14.45
CA SER A 153 -1.06 3.97 -13.29
C SER A 153 -0.58 2.57 -13.67
N ALA A 154 0.50 2.14 -13.04
CA ALA A 154 0.94 0.76 -13.14
C ALA A 154 -0.07 -0.16 -12.46
N SER A 155 -0.77 -0.95 -13.25
CA SER A 155 -1.72 -1.95 -12.77
C SER A 155 -1.43 -3.30 -13.40
N PRO A 156 -1.53 -4.41 -12.64
CA PRO A 156 -1.47 -5.75 -13.22
C PRO A 156 -2.70 -6.08 -14.06
N HIS A 157 -3.77 -5.26 -13.99
CA HIS A 157 -5.06 -5.49 -14.62
C HIS A 157 -5.27 -4.65 -15.87
N SER A 158 -6.06 -5.16 -16.79
CA SER A 158 -6.55 -4.44 -17.96
C SER A 158 -7.90 -4.97 -18.41
N LEU A 159 -8.52 -4.36 -19.40
CA LEU A 159 -9.76 -4.85 -19.97
C LEU A 159 -9.66 -6.32 -20.47
N TYR A 160 -8.48 -6.72 -20.92
CA TYR A 160 -8.23 -8.05 -21.49
C TYR A 160 -7.57 -9.02 -20.50
N LYS A 161 -6.95 -8.51 -19.45
CA LYS A 161 -6.17 -9.31 -18.50
C LYS A 161 -6.60 -8.99 -17.06
N HIS A 162 -7.17 -9.98 -16.39
CA HIS A 162 -7.42 -9.94 -14.96
C HIS A 162 -6.43 -10.90 -14.28
N VAL A 163 -5.54 -10.36 -13.45
CA VAL A 163 -4.45 -11.13 -12.84
C VAL A 163 -4.83 -11.51 -11.42
N SER A 164 -4.76 -12.80 -11.10
CA SER A 164 -4.77 -13.26 -9.71
C SER A 164 -3.33 -13.36 -9.23
N ILE A 165 -3.02 -12.68 -8.13
CA ILE A 165 -1.69 -12.73 -7.50
C ILE A 165 -1.85 -13.50 -6.20
N SER A 166 -1.14 -14.62 -6.11
CA SER A 166 -1.10 -15.43 -4.88
C SER A 166 -0.50 -14.63 -3.72
N PRO A 167 -0.83 -14.99 -2.47
CA PRO A 167 -0.22 -14.40 -1.30
C PRO A 167 1.32 -14.37 -1.38
N ILE A 168 1.90 -13.22 -1.05
CA ILE A 168 3.35 -13.01 -1.13
C ILE A 168 3.92 -13.04 0.29
N HIS A 169 4.81 -14.00 0.51
CA HIS A 169 5.58 -14.08 1.75
C HIS A 169 6.72 -13.06 1.75
N VAL A 170 6.89 -12.37 2.89
CA VAL A 170 8.01 -11.45 3.12
C VAL A 170 8.69 -11.77 4.46
N SER A 171 10.02 -11.68 4.49
CA SER A 171 10.83 -11.96 5.69
C SER A 171 11.28 -10.67 6.41
N VAL A 172 10.37 -9.69 6.46
CA VAL A 172 10.58 -8.39 7.13
C VAL A 172 9.43 -8.10 8.10
N PRO A 173 9.63 -7.26 9.13
CA PRO A 173 8.54 -6.80 9.99
C PRO A 173 7.41 -6.23 9.16
N LEU A 174 6.17 -6.69 9.38
CA LEU A 174 5.02 -6.38 8.55
C LEU A 174 3.87 -5.78 9.38
N PHE A 175 3.37 -4.63 8.95
CA PHE A 175 2.17 -4.02 9.49
C PHE A 175 1.10 -3.92 8.40
N VAL A 176 -0.02 -4.59 8.61
CA VAL A 176 -1.17 -4.57 7.69
C VAL A 176 -2.26 -3.69 8.28
N CYS A 177 -2.65 -2.67 7.54
CA CYS A 177 -3.74 -1.76 7.88
C CYS A 177 -4.85 -1.86 6.83
N GLY A 178 -6.07 -2.12 7.28
CA GLY A 178 -7.26 -2.13 6.43
C GLY A 178 -8.37 -1.27 7.00
N CYS A 179 -9.54 -1.34 6.38
CA CYS A 179 -10.76 -0.72 6.87
C CYS A 179 -11.90 -1.71 6.88
N GLN A 180 -12.78 -1.62 7.90
CA GLN A 180 -13.88 -2.58 8.04
C GLN A 180 -14.97 -2.38 6.97
N ASP A 181 -15.14 -1.16 6.49
CA ASP A 181 -16.10 -0.78 5.45
C ASP A 181 -15.46 -0.63 4.06
N ASP A 182 -14.20 -1.08 3.86
CA ASP A 182 -13.58 -1.13 2.54
C ASP A 182 -14.26 -2.22 1.69
N THR A 183 -14.87 -1.80 0.59
CA THR A 183 -15.57 -2.70 -0.35
C THR A 183 -14.70 -3.13 -1.54
N ILE A 184 -13.50 -2.59 -1.64
CA ILE A 184 -12.48 -3.02 -2.61
C ILE A 184 -11.64 -4.16 -2.03
N VAL A 185 -11.05 -3.92 -0.86
CA VAL A 185 -10.30 -4.93 -0.11
C VAL A 185 -11.05 -5.22 1.18
N ASP A 186 -11.96 -6.18 1.12
CA ASP A 186 -12.84 -6.48 2.24
C ASP A 186 -12.09 -6.93 3.50
N SER A 187 -12.75 -6.78 4.63
CA SER A 187 -12.19 -7.08 5.95
C SER A 187 -11.63 -8.51 6.06
N ARG A 188 -12.20 -9.50 5.34
CA ARG A 188 -11.71 -10.88 5.34
C ARG A 188 -10.36 -11.01 4.67
N GLN A 189 -10.12 -10.25 3.58
CA GLN A 189 -8.82 -10.19 2.90
C GLN A 189 -7.72 -9.63 3.82
N ILE A 190 -8.08 -8.68 4.67
CA ILE A 190 -7.16 -8.12 5.68
C ILE A 190 -6.93 -9.11 6.82
N GLN A 191 -7.98 -9.74 7.35
CA GLN A 191 -7.87 -10.71 8.45
C GLN A 191 -7.09 -11.96 8.05
N ALA A 192 -7.21 -12.41 6.81
CA ALA A 192 -6.50 -13.58 6.29
C ALA A 192 -4.96 -13.43 6.33
N TRP A 193 -4.43 -12.21 6.42
CA TRP A 193 -3.00 -11.98 6.65
C TRP A 193 -2.51 -12.59 7.95
N GLN A 194 -3.35 -12.61 9.01
CA GLN A 194 -2.95 -13.18 10.30
C GLN A 194 -2.61 -14.67 10.18
N GLU A 195 -3.48 -15.42 9.53
CA GLU A 195 -3.28 -16.85 9.32
C GLU A 195 -2.11 -17.11 8.36
N PHE A 196 -2.12 -16.43 7.19
CA PHE A 196 -1.06 -16.58 6.19
C PHE A 196 0.32 -16.27 6.76
N PHE A 197 0.47 -15.18 7.51
CA PHE A 197 1.76 -14.80 8.08
C PHE A 197 2.21 -15.78 9.17
N THR A 198 1.28 -16.25 10.01
CA THR A 198 1.58 -17.22 11.08
C THR A 198 2.04 -18.56 10.51
N GLN A 199 1.42 -19.03 9.43
CA GLN A 199 1.77 -20.32 8.82
C GLN A 199 3.11 -20.29 8.04
N ASN A 200 3.51 -19.12 7.54
CA ASN A 200 4.61 -19.00 6.59
C ASN A 200 5.85 -18.28 7.15
N THR A 201 5.87 -17.95 8.47
CA THR A 201 7.01 -17.24 9.07
C THR A 201 7.48 -17.88 10.38
N THR A 202 8.69 -17.51 10.80
CA THR A 202 9.26 -17.93 12.08
C THR A 202 8.58 -17.23 13.26
N PRO A 203 8.55 -17.84 14.46
CA PRO A 203 7.99 -17.20 15.67
C PRO A 203 8.61 -15.83 15.97
N GLU A 204 9.89 -15.65 15.70
CA GLU A 204 10.57 -14.36 15.86
C GLU A 204 9.97 -13.28 14.94
N LEU A 205 9.69 -13.62 13.69
CA LEU A 205 9.11 -12.68 12.74
C LEU A 205 7.61 -12.46 13.01
N GLN A 206 6.91 -13.49 13.51
CA GLN A 206 5.51 -13.36 13.97
C GLN A 206 5.36 -12.31 15.06
N SER A 207 6.33 -12.20 15.98
CA SER A 207 6.33 -11.15 17.02
C SER A 207 6.50 -9.74 16.45
N LYS A 208 6.91 -9.60 15.20
CA LYS A 208 7.08 -8.35 14.45
C LYS A 208 5.97 -8.13 13.42
N PHE A 209 4.90 -8.93 13.47
CA PHE A 209 3.70 -8.76 12.66
C PHE A 209 2.65 -8.00 13.46
N ARG A 210 1.96 -7.10 12.78
CA ARG A 210 0.81 -6.40 13.34
C ARG A 210 -0.28 -6.25 12.28
N LEU A 211 -1.52 -6.43 12.72
CA LEU A 211 -2.71 -6.18 11.92
C LEU A 211 -3.60 -5.17 12.65
N TRP A 212 -4.14 -4.21 11.93
CA TRP A 212 -5.06 -3.23 12.46
C TRP A 212 -6.10 -2.84 11.42
N GLN A 213 -7.35 -2.63 11.85
CA GLN A 213 -8.42 -2.18 10.97
C GLN A 213 -9.06 -0.92 11.50
N CYS A 214 -9.14 0.09 10.62
CA CYS A 214 -9.93 1.29 10.87
C CYS A 214 -11.42 0.91 10.86
N PRO A 215 -12.25 1.42 11.79
CA PRO A 215 -13.67 1.11 11.79
C PRO A 215 -14.41 1.58 10.53
N GLN A 216 -13.99 2.71 9.94
CA GLN A 216 -14.63 3.33 8.79
C GLN A 216 -13.64 4.17 7.97
N GLY A 217 -14.01 4.54 6.76
CA GLY A 217 -13.20 5.37 5.85
C GLY A 217 -12.93 4.74 4.50
N GLY A 218 -13.43 3.51 4.27
CA GLY A 218 -13.35 2.80 2.99
C GLY A 218 -11.92 2.58 2.54
N HIS A 219 -11.74 2.50 1.23
CA HIS A 219 -10.44 2.21 0.62
C HIS A 219 -9.38 3.28 0.90
N PHE A 220 -9.79 4.53 1.08
CA PHE A 220 -8.90 5.66 1.39
C PHE A 220 -8.97 6.08 2.87
N PHE A 221 -9.20 5.13 3.80
CA PHE A 221 -9.29 5.41 5.24
C PHE A 221 -8.10 6.21 5.79
N HIS A 222 -6.90 6.01 5.25
CA HIS A 222 -5.69 6.72 5.62
C HIS A 222 -5.73 8.23 5.29
N HIS A 223 -6.58 8.64 4.35
CA HIS A 223 -6.85 10.04 4.06
C HIS A 223 -7.78 10.66 5.11
N PHE A 224 -8.90 9.97 5.39
CA PHE A 224 -9.94 10.48 6.29
C PHE A 224 -9.55 10.41 7.76
N TYR A 225 -8.80 9.37 8.15
CA TYR A 225 -8.37 9.11 9.53
C TYR A 225 -6.84 9.14 9.69
N SER A 226 -6.21 10.07 8.99
CA SER A 226 -4.75 10.16 8.89
C SER A 226 -4.02 10.27 10.23
N GLU A 227 -4.60 10.92 11.24
CA GLU A 227 -4.00 11.02 12.58
C GLU A 227 -4.00 9.66 13.31
N THR A 228 -5.12 8.94 13.25
CA THR A 228 -5.25 7.63 13.88
C THR A 228 -4.32 6.62 13.21
N VAL A 229 -4.34 6.57 11.87
CA VAL A 229 -3.45 5.71 11.08
C VAL A 229 -1.98 6.04 11.35
N GLY A 230 -1.63 7.32 11.38
CA GLY A 230 -0.28 7.76 11.68
C GLY A 230 0.19 7.32 13.07
N LYS A 231 -0.66 7.45 14.10
CA LYS A 231 -0.37 6.96 15.46
C LYS A 231 -0.11 5.45 15.49
N GLU A 232 -0.91 4.65 14.77
CA GLU A 232 -0.74 3.20 14.73
C GLU A 232 0.55 2.79 14.00
N ILE A 233 0.92 3.49 12.92
CA ILE A 233 2.20 3.26 12.23
C ILE A 233 3.39 3.58 13.16
N ILE A 234 3.36 4.72 13.85
CA ILE A 234 4.42 5.11 14.79
C ILE A 234 4.52 4.12 15.96
N LYS A 235 3.41 3.67 16.52
CA LYS A 235 3.41 2.63 17.56
C LYS A 235 4.08 1.35 17.07
N PHE A 236 3.81 0.93 15.83
CA PHE A 236 4.45 -0.23 15.23
C PHE A 236 5.97 -0.03 15.13
N TRP A 237 6.45 1.08 14.60
CA TRP A 237 7.89 1.35 14.48
C TRP A 237 8.60 1.42 15.83
N ASN A 238 7.96 2.02 16.83
CA ASN A 238 8.50 2.09 18.20
C ASN A 238 8.63 0.70 18.82
N SER A 239 7.68 -0.21 18.58
CA SER A 239 7.75 -1.59 19.07
C SER A 239 8.94 -2.36 18.48
N LEU A 240 9.28 -2.12 17.20
CA LEU A 240 10.45 -2.73 16.56
C LEU A 240 11.77 -2.24 17.17
N SER A 241 11.86 -0.94 17.49
CA SER A 241 13.05 -0.34 18.12
C SER A 241 13.25 -0.84 19.55
N TYR A 242 12.17 -1.00 20.32
CA TYR A 242 12.22 -1.52 21.69
C TYR A 242 12.68 -2.98 21.72
N ASN A 243 12.14 -3.83 20.84
CA ASN A 243 12.53 -5.23 20.74
C ASN A 243 14.00 -5.41 20.34
N SER A 244 14.53 -4.54 19.49
CA SER A 244 15.96 -4.56 19.14
C SER A 244 16.88 -4.18 20.30
N LEU A 245 16.46 -3.26 21.16
CA LEU A 245 17.21 -2.87 22.38
C LEU A 245 17.22 -3.98 23.42
N ILE A 246 16.12 -4.70 23.61
CA ILE A 246 16.06 -5.85 24.54
C ILE A 246 16.96 -6.98 24.02
N ALA A 247 16.88 -7.31 22.73
CA ALA A 247 17.71 -8.34 22.13
C ALA A 247 19.21 -8.01 22.26
N ALA A 248 19.61 -6.75 22.09
CA ALA A 248 21.00 -6.32 22.25
C ALA A 248 21.48 -6.46 23.72
N LYS A 249 20.63 -6.15 24.70
CA LYS A 249 20.94 -6.32 26.14
C LYS A 249 21.04 -7.77 26.57
N SER A 250 20.24 -8.68 26.00
CA SER A 250 20.27 -10.11 26.33
C SER A 250 21.50 -10.83 25.76
N ILE A 251 22.18 -10.26 24.76
CA ILE A 251 23.40 -10.82 24.14
C ILE A 251 24.69 -10.27 24.82
N GLY A 252 24.58 -9.40 25.83
CA GLY A 252 25.73 -8.96 26.61
C GLY A 252 26.71 -8.03 25.88
N LEU A 253 26.24 -7.29 24.89
CA LEU A 253 26.98 -6.27 24.15
C LEU A 253 26.93 -4.89 24.82
N TYR A 254 27.40 -4.84 26.11
CA TYR A 254 27.79 -3.59 26.81
C TYR A 254 28.86 -3.95 27.85
#